data_b9742fe8db2e14c6ee19466fd0e5bfaa
#
_entry.id   b9742fe8db2e14c6ee19466fd0e5bfaa
#
_cell.length_a   1.000
_cell.length_b   1.000
_cell.length_c   1.000
_cell.angle_alpha   90.00
_cell.angle_beta   90.00
_cell.angle_gamma   90.00
#
_symmetry.space_group_name_H-M   'P 1'
#
loop_
_entity.id
_entity.type
_entity.pdbx_description
1 polymer ?
#
loop_
_entity_poly.entity_id
_entity_poly.type
_entity_poly.pdbx_seq_one_letter_code
_entity_poly.pdbx_strand_id
1 'polypeptide(L)'
;MPIILTPITRRQFLHSSLASGSIAMMTSHALADVGSDHVGVDSNRLALLADTHISANANRVYPGTKWPDSPVKESEHESVHIANCLIQTVKRVIALKPRPAHLIINGDCTFGRGSEAEYEQFLKLVEPLRIAGITVHVTIGNHDNRQNLWKLIPWLKEEHMGVQADVIELSHANLILLDSGNGVLGDEQLNWL
;
A
#
# COMPACT_ATOMS: atom_id res chain seq x y z
N MET A 1 -16.24 -28.13 -12.94
CA MET A 1 -15.02 -28.88 -12.55
C MET A 1 -14.16 -27.94 -11.71
N PRO A 2 -13.82 -28.26 -10.49
CA PRO A 2 -12.93 -27.41 -9.70
C PRO A 2 -11.52 -27.43 -10.31
N ILE A 3 -10.97 -26.25 -10.54
CA ILE A 3 -9.57 -26.10 -10.96
C ILE A 3 -8.70 -26.32 -9.73
N ILE A 4 -8.04 -27.46 -9.65
CA ILE A 4 -7.07 -27.74 -8.60
C ILE A 4 -5.74 -27.16 -9.07
N LEU A 5 -5.37 -25.99 -8.49
CA LEU A 5 -4.04 -25.42 -8.67
C LEU A 5 -3.06 -26.16 -7.75
N THR A 6 -2.10 -26.87 -8.32
CA THR A 6 -0.99 -27.44 -7.55
C THR A 6 -0.12 -26.31 -7.03
N PRO A 7 0.23 -26.30 -5.72
CA PRO A 7 1.12 -25.28 -5.18
C PRO A 7 2.50 -25.35 -5.85
N ILE A 8 2.91 -24.23 -6.46
CA ILE A 8 4.24 -24.08 -7.02
C ILE A 8 5.19 -23.48 -5.98
N THR A 9 6.40 -24.00 -5.90
CA THR A 9 7.42 -23.43 -5.01
C THR A 9 7.96 -22.11 -5.57
N ARG A 10 8.48 -21.23 -4.70
CA ARG A 10 9.13 -19.97 -5.11
C ARG A 10 10.17 -20.16 -6.20
N ARG A 11 10.92 -21.27 -6.14
CA ARG A 11 11.94 -21.61 -7.13
C ARG A 11 11.33 -21.97 -8.48
N GLN A 12 10.23 -22.71 -8.51
CA GLN A 12 9.49 -23.05 -9.74
C GLN A 12 8.85 -21.80 -10.36
N PHE A 13 8.32 -20.89 -9.55
CA PHE A 13 7.80 -19.61 -10.03
C PHE A 13 8.89 -18.77 -10.71
N LEU A 14 10.07 -18.65 -10.09
CA LEU A 14 11.20 -17.90 -10.67
C LEU A 14 11.73 -18.54 -11.95
N HIS A 15 11.80 -19.88 -12.03
CA HIS A 15 12.23 -20.57 -13.25
C HIS A 15 11.22 -20.42 -14.40
N SER A 16 9.93 -20.46 -14.13
CA SER A 16 8.92 -20.26 -15.17
C SER A 16 8.90 -18.82 -15.71
N SER A 17 9.19 -17.83 -14.86
CA SER A 17 9.29 -16.43 -15.26
C SER A 17 10.51 -16.14 -16.14
N LEU A 18 11.62 -16.87 -15.93
CA LEU A 18 12.83 -16.73 -16.75
C LEU A 18 12.72 -17.43 -18.11
N ALA A 19 11.95 -18.51 -18.22
CA ALA A 19 11.76 -19.23 -19.48
C ALA A 19 10.87 -18.48 -20.49
N SER A 20 10.02 -17.57 -20.03
CA SER A 20 9.13 -16.75 -20.89
C SER A 20 9.80 -15.48 -21.43
N GLY A 21 10.99 -15.15 -20.98
CA GLY A 21 11.70 -13.89 -21.31
C GLY A 21 12.64 -13.94 -22.52
N SER A 22 12.72 -15.04 -23.26
CA SER A 22 13.78 -15.23 -24.26
C SER A 22 13.39 -15.01 -25.72
N ILE A 23 12.24 -14.42 -26.03
CA ILE A 23 11.89 -14.08 -27.43
C ILE A 23 11.30 -12.66 -27.47
N ALA A 24 12.13 -11.65 -27.48
CA ALA A 24 11.91 -10.34 -28.11
C ALA A 24 13.14 -9.44 -27.94
N MET A 25 14.30 -9.87 -28.42
CA MET A 25 15.33 -8.91 -28.83
C MET A 25 15.17 -8.64 -30.33
N MET A 26 14.38 -7.66 -30.66
CA MET A 26 14.48 -6.98 -31.96
C MET A 26 14.43 -5.48 -31.72
N THR A 27 15.61 -4.92 -31.76
CA THR A 27 15.98 -3.57 -32.25
C THR A 27 14.87 -2.52 -32.36
N SER A 28 14.82 -1.65 -31.39
CA SER A 28 14.50 -0.24 -31.66
C SER A 28 15.65 0.59 -31.10
N HIS A 29 16.42 1.18 -32.00
CA HIS A 29 17.30 2.29 -31.70
C HIS A 29 16.43 3.45 -31.23
N ALA A 30 16.20 3.54 -29.93
CA ALA A 30 15.71 4.75 -29.32
C ALA A 30 16.88 5.72 -29.25
N LEU A 31 16.78 6.81 -29.98
CA LEU A 31 17.62 7.98 -29.81
C LEU A 31 17.73 8.31 -28.32
N ALA A 32 18.96 8.33 -27.84
CA ALA A 32 19.27 8.80 -26.52
C ALA A 32 18.88 10.29 -26.46
N ASP A 33 17.78 10.58 -25.81
CA ASP A 33 17.47 11.93 -25.37
C ASP A 33 18.37 12.25 -24.18
N VAL A 34 19.45 12.95 -24.48
CA VAL A 34 20.37 13.45 -23.46
C VAL A 34 19.76 14.73 -22.92
N GLY A 35 19.25 14.70 -21.71
CA GLY A 35 19.14 15.89 -20.93
C GLY A 35 17.74 16.38 -20.55
N SER A 36 17.25 15.87 -19.49
CA SER A 36 16.67 16.65 -18.39
C SER A 36 16.53 15.72 -17.19
N ASP A 37 17.10 16.11 -16.06
CA ASP A 37 16.90 15.45 -14.76
C ASP A 37 15.44 15.62 -14.27
N HIS A 38 14.49 15.33 -15.14
CA HIS A 38 13.12 15.11 -14.71
C HIS A 38 13.12 13.77 -13.98
N VAL A 39 13.10 13.84 -12.65
CA VAL A 39 12.75 12.70 -11.81
C VAL A 39 11.33 12.30 -12.19
N GLY A 40 11.20 11.55 -13.28
CA GLY A 40 9.93 11.14 -13.83
C GLY A 40 9.17 10.31 -12.81
N VAL A 41 7.87 10.53 -12.74
CA VAL A 41 6.94 9.63 -12.07
C VAL A 41 6.76 8.43 -13.00
N ASP A 42 6.95 7.23 -12.48
CA ASP A 42 6.71 5.98 -13.23
C ASP A 42 5.29 5.49 -12.94
N SER A 43 4.44 5.56 -13.96
CA SER A 43 3.03 5.14 -13.89
C SER A 43 2.83 3.65 -13.61
N ASN A 44 3.86 2.83 -13.85
CA ASN A 44 3.82 1.37 -13.58
C ASN A 44 4.51 0.98 -12.28
N ARG A 45 5.00 1.96 -11.54
CA ARG A 45 5.64 1.73 -10.25
C ARG A 45 4.69 2.11 -9.14
N LEU A 46 4.52 1.20 -8.18
CA LEU A 46 3.74 1.44 -6.98
C LEU A 46 4.56 1.12 -5.74
N ALA A 47 4.23 1.78 -4.64
CA ALA A 47 4.70 1.44 -3.31
C ALA A 47 3.56 0.80 -2.52
N LEU A 48 3.85 -0.21 -1.72
CA LEU A 48 2.89 -0.89 -0.86
C LEU A 48 3.32 -0.75 0.59
N LEU A 49 2.43 -0.23 1.40
CA LEU A 49 2.52 -0.19 2.87
C LEU A 49 1.34 -0.97 3.44
N ALA A 50 1.45 -1.38 4.70
CA ALA A 50 0.37 -1.97 5.47
C ALA A 50 0.50 -1.55 6.93
N ASP A 51 -0.59 -1.61 7.68
CA ASP A 51 -0.58 -1.57 9.14
C ASP A 51 0.15 -0.33 9.70
N THR A 52 -0.21 0.85 9.22
CA THR A 52 0.45 2.09 9.68
C THR A 52 0.11 2.47 11.10
N HIS A 53 -1.03 2.02 11.62
CA HIS A 53 -1.49 2.15 13.00
C HIS A 53 -1.28 3.55 13.61
N ILE A 54 -1.67 4.60 12.89
CA ILE A 54 -1.50 5.98 13.36
C ILE A 54 -2.50 6.31 14.46
N SER A 55 -1.97 6.76 15.60
CA SER A 55 -2.77 7.21 16.74
C SER A 55 -3.09 8.70 16.65
N ALA A 56 -4.22 9.11 17.21
CA ALA A 56 -4.53 10.52 17.44
C ALA A 56 -3.44 11.24 18.28
N ASN A 57 -2.77 10.51 19.17
CA ASN A 57 -1.59 11.01 19.89
C ASN A 57 -0.35 10.85 19.00
N ALA A 58 0.14 11.95 18.44
CA ALA A 58 1.33 11.98 17.59
C ALA A 58 2.60 11.46 18.28
N ASN A 59 2.65 11.51 19.60
CA ASN A 59 3.80 11.05 20.41
C ASN A 59 3.66 9.60 20.88
N ARG A 60 2.68 8.86 20.36
CA ARG A 60 2.49 7.48 20.78
C ARG A 60 3.69 6.63 20.39
N VAL A 61 4.17 5.92 21.39
CA VAL A 61 5.24 4.94 21.27
C VAL A 61 4.63 3.55 21.36
N TYR A 62 5.02 2.66 20.45
CA TYR A 62 4.69 1.24 20.54
C TYR A 62 5.70 0.61 21.50
N PRO A 63 5.29 0.02 22.61
CA PRO A 63 6.21 -0.75 23.44
C PRO A 63 6.75 -1.89 22.58
N GLY A 64 8.06 -2.13 22.65
CA GLY A 64 8.65 -3.30 22.00
C GLY A 64 7.89 -4.55 22.47
N THR A 65 7.15 -5.17 21.56
CA THR A 65 6.39 -6.37 21.89
C THR A 65 7.27 -7.59 21.68
N LYS A 66 7.41 -8.38 22.74
CA LYS A 66 8.03 -9.69 22.65
C LYS A 66 7.09 -10.62 21.90
N TRP A 67 7.41 -10.94 20.66
CA TRP A 67 6.76 -12.04 19.97
C TRP A 67 7.26 -13.34 20.62
N PRO A 68 6.36 -14.32 20.93
CA PRO A 68 6.73 -15.55 21.65
C PRO A 68 7.91 -16.31 21.02
N ASP A 69 8.06 -16.22 19.71
CA ASP A 69 9.08 -16.92 18.94
C ASP A 69 10.18 -15.98 18.38
N SER A 70 10.28 -14.75 18.90
CA SER A 70 11.30 -13.80 18.43
C SER A 70 12.69 -14.26 18.86
N PRO A 71 13.65 -14.40 17.95
CA PRO A 71 15.05 -14.68 18.29
C PRO A 71 15.76 -13.46 18.93
N VAL A 72 15.12 -12.29 18.94
CA VAL A 72 15.68 -11.05 19.46
C VAL A 72 15.48 -10.98 20.96
N LYS A 73 16.54 -10.64 21.69
CA LYS A 73 16.49 -10.52 23.16
C LYS A 73 15.62 -9.32 23.59
N GLU A 74 14.95 -9.44 24.73
CA GLU A 74 14.03 -8.42 25.26
C GLU A 74 14.67 -7.02 25.39
N SER A 75 15.96 -6.96 25.68
CA SER A 75 16.76 -5.72 25.79
C SER A 75 17.00 -5.02 24.45
N GLU A 76 16.73 -5.68 23.33
CA GLU A 76 16.96 -5.16 21.97
C GLU A 76 15.66 -4.63 21.32
N HIS A 77 14.51 -4.79 21.98
CA HIS A 77 13.25 -4.22 21.55
C HIS A 77 13.15 -2.75 21.96
N GLU A 78 13.66 -1.87 21.11
CA GLU A 78 13.45 -0.43 21.30
C GLU A 78 11.98 -0.05 21.11
N SER A 79 11.53 0.91 21.90
CA SER A 79 10.21 1.50 21.72
C SER A 79 10.13 2.22 20.37
N VAL A 80 9.12 1.89 19.56
CA VAL A 80 8.95 2.44 18.22
C VAL A 80 7.99 3.62 18.24
N HIS A 81 8.46 4.78 17.79
CA HIS A 81 7.63 5.96 17.59
C HIS A 81 6.90 5.84 16.25
N ILE A 82 5.63 5.44 16.29
CA ILE A 82 4.83 5.03 15.11
C ILE A 82 4.78 6.12 14.04
N ALA A 83 4.42 7.35 14.42
CA ALA A 83 4.33 8.48 13.49
C ALA A 83 5.68 8.76 12.81
N ASN A 84 6.80 8.64 13.54
CA ASN A 84 8.13 8.82 12.95
C ASN A 84 8.46 7.74 11.91
N CYS A 85 8.04 6.49 12.13
CA CYS A 85 8.23 5.44 11.14
C CYS A 85 7.53 5.77 9.83
N LEU A 86 6.27 6.23 9.89
CA LEU A 86 5.55 6.64 8.68
C LEU A 86 6.19 7.86 8.03
N ILE A 87 6.59 8.89 8.81
CA ILE A 87 7.30 10.07 8.29
C ILE A 87 8.57 9.67 7.51
N GLN A 88 9.39 8.78 8.08
CA GLN A 88 10.61 8.33 7.40
C GLN A 88 10.31 7.51 6.16
N THR A 89 9.28 6.67 6.21
CA THR A 89 8.83 5.87 5.06
C THR A 89 8.34 6.77 3.92
N VAL A 90 7.49 7.75 4.24
CA VAL A 90 6.99 8.76 3.28
C VAL A 90 8.16 9.50 2.61
N LYS A 91 9.12 9.97 3.39
CA LYS A 91 10.33 10.63 2.84
C LYS A 91 11.10 9.72 1.90
N ARG A 92 11.28 8.45 2.23
CA ARG A 92 11.97 7.46 1.40
C ARG A 92 11.23 7.20 0.10
N VAL A 93 9.91 7.03 0.16
CA VAL A 93 9.08 6.82 -1.04
C VAL A 93 9.17 8.01 -2.00
N ILE A 94 9.07 9.24 -1.49
CA ILE A 94 9.20 10.46 -2.30
C ILE A 94 10.58 10.57 -2.96
N ALA A 95 11.63 10.09 -2.29
CA ALA A 95 13.01 10.14 -2.76
C ALA A 95 13.36 9.05 -3.79
N LEU A 96 12.49 8.07 -4.04
CA LEU A 96 12.73 7.03 -5.04
C LEU A 96 12.87 7.60 -6.44
N LYS A 97 13.75 6.99 -7.24
CA LYS A 97 14.00 7.36 -8.64
C LYS A 97 13.93 6.11 -9.53
N PRO A 98 13.03 6.05 -10.50
CA PRO A 98 11.88 6.94 -10.68
C PRO A 98 10.93 6.87 -9.50
N ARG A 99 10.15 7.94 -9.28
CA ARG A 99 9.16 8.02 -8.22
C ARG A 99 7.95 7.15 -8.59
N PRO A 100 7.35 6.38 -7.66
CA PRO A 100 6.12 5.66 -7.94
C PRO A 100 4.95 6.62 -8.15
N ALA A 101 4.06 6.30 -9.10
CA ALA A 101 2.83 7.07 -9.32
C ALA A 101 1.78 6.76 -8.25
N HIS A 102 1.81 5.57 -7.69
CA HIS A 102 0.81 5.08 -6.75
C HIS A 102 1.46 4.59 -5.46
N LEU A 103 0.77 4.81 -4.35
CA LEU A 103 1.07 4.20 -3.06
C LEU A 103 -0.21 3.60 -2.50
N ILE A 104 -0.16 2.34 -2.10
CA ILE A 104 -1.26 1.62 -1.49
C ILE A 104 -0.95 1.44 -0.01
N ILE A 105 -1.91 1.78 0.86
CA ILE A 105 -1.87 1.45 2.28
C ILE A 105 -2.92 0.36 2.52
N ASN A 106 -2.43 -0.86 2.74
CA ASN A 106 -3.25 -2.05 2.84
C ASN A 106 -3.77 -2.25 4.27
N GLY A 107 -4.80 -1.50 4.61
CA GLY A 107 -5.53 -1.59 5.87
C GLY A 107 -4.78 -1.08 7.10
N ASP A 108 -5.50 -1.03 8.21
CA ASP A 108 -5.05 -0.63 9.52
C ASP A 108 -4.29 0.71 9.52
N CYS A 109 -4.93 1.71 8.88
CA CYS A 109 -4.41 3.08 8.84
C CYS A 109 -4.33 3.69 10.23
N THR A 110 -5.29 3.36 11.10
CA THR A 110 -5.42 3.90 12.43
C THR A 110 -5.03 2.89 13.51
N PHE A 111 -4.61 3.42 14.68
CA PHE A 111 -4.19 2.59 15.80
C PHE A 111 -5.38 2.00 16.58
N GLY A 112 -6.44 2.77 16.74
CA GLY A 112 -7.59 2.43 17.56
C GLY A 112 -8.70 1.74 16.77
N ARG A 113 -9.77 2.47 16.54
CA ARG A 113 -10.95 2.01 15.79
C ARG A 113 -11.40 3.02 14.73
N GLY A 114 -10.47 3.72 14.13
CA GLY A 114 -10.76 4.68 13.06
C GLY A 114 -11.51 5.92 13.54
N SER A 115 -11.09 6.52 14.65
CA SER A 115 -11.65 7.80 15.09
C SER A 115 -11.26 8.93 14.14
N GLU A 116 -12.06 10.00 14.08
CA GLU A 116 -11.78 11.17 13.25
C GLU A 116 -10.39 11.76 13.56
N ALA A 117 -10.03 11.87 14.85
CA ALA A 117 -8.74 12.41 15.26
C ALA A 117 -7.54 11.54 14.80
N GLU A 118 -7.72 10.23 14.67
CA GLU A 118 -6.70 9.33 14.13
C GLU A 118 -6.52 9.54 12.63
N TYR A 119 -7.62 9.66 11.88
CA TYR A 119 -7.54 9.96 10.44
C TYR A 119 -7.01 11.36 10.16
N GLU A 120 -7.34 12.37 10.96
CA GLU A 120 -6.73 13.69 10.84
C GLU A 120 -5.20 13.64 11.00
N GLN A 121 -4.72 12.85 11.96
CA GLN A 121 -3.27 12.66 12.15
C GLN A 121 -2.66 11.87 11.00
N PHE A 122 -3.31 10.79 10.55
CA PHE A 122 -2.91 10.01 9.40
C PHE A 122 -2.79 10.88 8.13
N LEU A 123 -3.80 11.69 7.84
CA LEU A 123 -3.80 12.62 6.72
C LEU A 123 -2.60 13.55 6.69
N LYS A 124 -2.26 14.17 7.83
CA LYS A 124 -1.10 15.06 7.95
C LYS A 124 0.20 14.35 7.56
N LEU A 125 0.30 13.04 7.85
CA LEU A 125 1.50 12.26 7.60
C LEU A 125 1.61 11.78 6.15
N VAL A 126 0.49 11.54 5.46
CA VAL A 126 0.50 11.08 4.07
C VAL A 126 0.36 12.21 3.04
N GLU A 127 -0.09 13.39 3.45
CA GLU A 127 -0.25 14.56 2.54
C GLU A 127 1.03 14.90 1.75
N PRO A 128 2.26 14.79 2.28
CA PRO A 128 3.47 15.01 1.50
C PRO A 128 3.59 14.09 0.27
N LEU A 129 3.02 12.87 0.29
CA LEU A 129 2.99 11.98 -0.87
C LEU A 129 2.15 12.59 -1.99
N ARG A 130 0.96 13.09 -1.65
CA ARG A 130 0.03 13.71 -2.61
C ARG A 130 0.62 15.00 -3.20
N ILE A 131 1.24 15.84 -2.38
CA ILE A 131 1.97 17.03 -2.82
C ILE A 131 3.10 16.66 -3.79
N ALA A 132 3.74 15.50 -3.58
CA ALA A 132 4.78 14.97 -4.46
C ALA A 132 4.23 14.32 -5.75
N GLY A 133 2.92 14.33 -5.98
CA GLY A 133 2.27 13.77 -7.16
C GLY A 133 2.05 12.24 -7.10
N ILE A 134 2.09 11.64 -5.90
CA ILE A 134 1.81 10.22 -5.70
C ILE A 134 0.33 10.07 -5.33
N THR A 135 -0.40 9.27 -6.07
CA THR A 135 -1.78 8.92 -5.72
C THR A 135 -1.78 7.93 -4.56
N VAL A 136 -2.49 8.27 -3.48
CA VAL A 136 -2.59 7.42 -2.29
C VAL A 136 -3.91 6.69 -2.32
N HIS A 137 -3.85 5.36 -2.32
CA HIS A 137 -4.97 4.44 -2.21
C HIS A 137 -4.95 3.78 -0.83
N VAL A 138 -6.12 3.48 -0.32
CA VAL A 138 -6.29 2.87 1.02
C VAL A 138 -7.29 1.74 0.93
N THR A 139 -6.99 0.60 1.54
CA THR A 139 -7.97 -0.43 1.87
C THR A 139 -8.33 -0.38 3.35
N ILE A 140 -9.38 -1.09 3.75
CA ILE A 140 -9.84 -1.13 5.14
C ILE A 140 -9.26 -2.34 5.87
N GLY A 141 -8.73 -2.09 7.07
CA GLY A 141 -8.40 -3.12 8.05
C GLY A 141 -9.37 -3.14 9.23
N ASN A 142 -9.12 -4.00 10.20
CA ASN A 142 -10.02 -4.16 11.34
C ASN A 142 -9.91 -3.01 12.38
N HIS A 143 -8.88 -2.18 12.28
CA HIS A 143 -8.70 -0.97 13.08
C HIS A 143 -9.31 0.29 12.43
N ASP A 144 -9.85 0.17 11.23
CA ASP A 144 -10.39 1.30 10.48
C ASP A 144 -11.91 1.44 10.60
N ASN A 145 -12.40 2.64 10.32
CA ASN A 145 -13.81 2.97 10.26
C ASN A 145 -14.14 3.63 8.92
N ARG A 146 -14.95 2.97 8.08
CA ARG A 146 -15.31 3.42 6.72
C ARG A 146 -15.93 4.82 6.71
N GLN A 147 -16.88 5.07 7.59
CA GLN A 147 -17.62 6.34 7.62
C GLN A 147 -16.69 7.52 7.92
N ASN A 148 -15.81 7.37 8.91
CA ASN A 148 -14.83 8.39 9.25
C ASN A 148 -13.75 8.53 8.17
N LEU A 149 -13.34 7.42 7.55
CA LEU A 149 -12.40 7.43 6.43
C LEU A 149 -12.94 8.31 5.29
N TRP A 150 -14.15 8.02 4.80
CA TRP A 150 -14.78 8.75 3.70
C TRP A 150 -15.08 10.20 4.04
N LYS A 151 -15.46 10.46 5.28
CA LYS A 151 -15.70 11.82 5.77
C LYS A 151 -14.46 12.70 5.73
N LEU A 152 -13.30 12.14 6.08
CA LEU A 152 -12.07 12.90 6.28
C LEU A 152 -11.09 12.79 5.12
N ILE A 153 -11.19 11.76 4.29
CA ILE A 153 -10.31 11.54 3.14
C ILE A 153 -11.10 11.74 1.84
N PRO A 154 -11.27 13.00 1.38
CA PRO A 154 -12.23 13.35 0.33
C PRO A 154 -11.87 12.81 -1.07
N TRP A 155 -10.66 12.31 -1.28
CA TRP A 155 -10.27 11.66 -2.54
C TRP A 155 -10.57 10.16 -2.57
N LEU A 156 -10.90 9.55 -1.43
CA LEU A 156 -11.45 8.20 -1.38
C LEU A 156 -12.97 8.33 -1.56
N LYS A 157 -13.44 7.86 -2.69
CA LYS A 157 -14.88 7.89 -2.97
C LYS A 157 -15.53 6.69 -2.30
N GLU A 158 -16.69 6.94 -1.69
CA GLU A 158 -17.63 5.89 -1.38
C GLU A 158 -18.18 5.38 -2.71
N GLU A 159 -17.68 4.26 -3.19
CA GLU A 159 -18.21 3.66 -4.40
C GLU A 159 -19.30 2.65 -4.05
N HIS A 160 -20.45 2.89 -4.58
CA HIS A 160 -21.69 2.14 -4.83
C HIS A 160 -22.09 0.94 -3.93
N MET A 161 -21.15 0.36 -3.15
CA MET A 161 -21.36 -0.90 -2.40
C MET A 161 -21.23 -0.74 -0.87
N GLY A 162 -21.01 0.48 -0.37
CA GLY A 162 -20.76 0.68 1.07
C GLY A 162 -19.46 0.05 1.59
N VAL A 163 -18.52 -0.28 0.69
CA VAL A 163 -17.20 -0.85 0.97
C VAL A 163 -16.11 0.00 0.34
N GLN A 164 -14.91 -0.04 0.91
CA GLN A 164 -13.73 0.65 0.37
C GLN A 164 -13.03 -0.27 -0.65
N ALA A 165 -13.57 -0.32 -1.86
CA ALA A 165 -12.97 -1.03 -2.99
C ALA A 165 -12.53 -0.04 -4.07
N ASP A 166 -11.49 -0.38 -4.83
CA ASP A 166 -10.95 0.46 -5.90
C ASP A 166 -10.26 -0.37 -6.96
N VAL A 167 -10.08 0.19 -8.15
CA VAL A 167 -9.28 -0.40 -9.22
C VAL A 167 -8.21 0.59 -9.64
N ILE A 168 -6.95 0.16 -9.57
CA ILE A 168 -5.81 0.93 -10.08
C ILE A 168 -5.45 0.38 -11.44
N GLU A 169 -5.71 1.16 -12.48
CA GLU A 169 -5.36 0.80 -13.85
C GLU A 169 -3.88 1.14 -14.11
N LEU A 170 -3.09 0.12 -14.41
CA LEU A 170 -1.70 0.25 -14.86
C LEU A 170 -1.61 -0.18 -16.33
N SER A 171 -0.53 0.18 -17.02
CA SER A 171 -0.40 -0.12 -18.46
C SER A 171 -0.32 -1.62 -18.78
N HIS A 172 0.01 -2.45 -17.81
CA HIS A 172 0.21 -3.90 -18.00
C HIS A 172 -0.62 -4.78 -17.06
N ALA A 173 -1.32 -4.19 -16.10
CA ALA A 173 -2.16 -4.92 -15.14
C ALA A 173 -3.15 -3.98 -14.47
N ASN A 174 -4.28 -4.50 -14.04
CA ASN A 174 -5.19 -3.82 -13.12
C ASN A 174 -5.00 -4.41 -11.73
N LEU A 175 -4.93 -3.53 -10.73
CA LEU A 175 -4.89 -3.92 -9.32
C LEU A 175 -6.26 -3.67 -8.73
N ILE A 176 -6.88 -4.71 -8.22
CA ILE A 176 -8.18 -4.63 -7.57
C ILE A 176 -7.93 -4.58 -6.06
N LEU A 177 -8.33 -3.49 -5.44
CA LEU A 177 -8.27 -3.30 -4.00
C LEU A 177 -9.61 -3.71 -3.40
N LEU A 178 -9.58 -4.65 -2.47
CA LEU A 178 -10.77 -5.22 -1.86
C LEU A 178 -10.87 -4.84 -0.38
N ASP A 179 -12.08 -4.67 0.07
CA ASP A 179 -12.39 -4.44 1.48
C ASP A 179 -12.72 -5.76 2.17
N SER A 180 -11.80 -6.26 2.96
CA SER A 180 -11.99 -7.43 3.81
C SER A 180 -11.87 -7.10 5.31
N GLY A 181 -12.03 -5.84 5.70
CA GLY A 181 -11.85 -5.37 7.08
C GLY A 181 -12.75 -6.05 8.12
N ASN A 182 -13.83 -6.69 7.69
CA ASN A 182 -14.70 -7.52 8.55
C ASN A 182 -14.34 -9.02 8.50
N GLY A 183 -13.24 -9.39 7.86
CA GLY A 183 -12.79 -10.78 7.72
C GLY A 183 -13.44 -11.56 6.58
N VAL A 184 -14.38 -10.96 5.85
CA VAL A 184 -15.08 -11.58 4.72
C VAL A 184 -15.29 -10.56 3.60
N LEU A 185 -15.44 -11.05 2.37
CA LEU A 185 -15.93 -10.27 1.25
C LEU A 185 -17.46 -10.42 1.19
N GLY A 186 -18.17 -9.30 1.12
CA GLY A 186 -19.62 -9.30 0.95
C GLY A 186 -20.03 -9.72 -0.47
N ASP A 187 -21.25 -10.24 -0.61
CA ASP A 187 -21.79 -10.72 -1.89
C ASP A 187 -21.78 -9.63 -2.96
N GLU A 188 -22.05 -8.38 -2.59
CA GLU A 188 -22.05 -7.25 -3.53
C GLU A 188 -20.63 -7.02 -4.10
N GLN A 189 -19.60 -7.13 -3.28
CA GLN A 189 -18.22 -7.00 -3.73
C GLN A 189 -17.77 -8.21 -4.56
N LEU A 190 -18.23 -9.41 -4.22
CA LEU A 190 -17.97 -10.62 -5.01
C LEU A 190 -18.66 -10.57 -6.39
N ASN A 191 -19.86 -9.99 -6.47
CA ASN A 191 -20.57 -9.81 -7.73
C ASN A 191 -19.97 -8.68 -8.60
N TRP A 192 -19.27 -7.73 -7.97
CA TRP A 192 -18.58 -6.65 -8.68
C TRP A 192 -17.27 -7.12 -9.31
N LEU A 193 -16.59 -8.11 -8.71
CA LEU A 193 -15.37 -8.74 -9.22
C LEU A 193 -15.61 -9.54 -10.51
#